data_6208f3091c357b046af9b17e16643b86
#
_entry.id   6208f3091c357b046af9b17e16643b86
#
_cell.length_a   1.000
_cell.length_b   1.000
_cell.length_c   1.000
_cell.angle_alpha   90.00
_cell.angle_beta   90.00
_cell.angle_gamma   90.00
#
_symmetry.space_group_name_H-M   'P 1'
#
loop_
_entity.id
_entity.type
_entity.pdbx_description
1 polymer ?
#
loop_
_entity_poly.entity_id
_entity_poly.type
_entity_poly.pdbx_seq_one_letter_code
_entity_poly.pdbx_strand_id
1 'polypeptide(L)'
;EVIAAGVILSYLKLTQCGTMPLLSALQSETDSKILEIDYFTQKSLEILTNLSGEPEGSLISCIDETKTAGGSRLLKQRLIEPFFQINTIQNRHDLANWFLQSNSNIDEYQTLFDNIPDFERSLSRISLLRGTPKDLSLISDGLLKVEIIFKSLISDKNLNIKPNLLKIIINDLNIDYSLFLNIKNSLNNELPSSIKDGGFIRDGYDSELDNLRMLRSNEIEQISKLQKKYSDLTNINSLKIKHNRMLGYHIEVRALHDQSIRNLDMFIHRQTTAQTSRFTTIELNDLETKILTSQDEAIKIELEIFDRFTKAIIKKGKDILSIAHSISELDIAIMVANQVSDRNYTCPTMLEEKVLEIHEGRHPVVEQNMIFHKNSFVSNSCSLNEEEIIWLITGPNMAGKSTYLRQNALIVIMAQAGLFVPAKKAKIGLVDKIFSRVGAADDLAKGQSTFMIEMIETS
;
A
#
# COMPACT_ATOMS: atom_id res chain seq x y z
N GLU A 1 1.67 14.75 -26.38
CA GLU A 1 0.93 14.08 -25.31
C GLU A 1 0.25 12.80 -25.80
N VAL A 2 -0.67 12.84 -26.78
CA VAL A 2 -1.38 11.65 -27.29
C VAL A 2 -0.43 10.58 -27.81
N ILE A 3 0.66 10.96 -28.52
CA ILE A 3 1.68 10.03 -29.01
C ILE A 3 2.40 9.35 -27.83
N ALA A 4 2.81 10.12 -26.83
CA ALA A 4 3.48 9.57 -25.64
C ALA A 4 2.57 8.57 -24.90
N ALA A 5 1.30 8.90 -24.71
CA ALA A 5 0.31 8.00 -24.15
C ALA A 5 0.14 6.72 -24.98
N GLY A 6 0.11 6.84 -26.32
CA GLY A 6 0.06 5.70 -27.25
C GLY A 6 1.26 4.77 -27.12
N VAL A 7 2.46 5.32 -26.95
CA VAL A 7 3.70 4.55 -26.71
C VAL A 7 3.64 3.79 -25.39
N ILE A 8 3.21 4.46 -24.31
CA ILE A 8 3.05 3.84 -22.97
C ILE A 8 2.03 2.69 -23.05
N LEU A 9 0.88 2.90 -23.69
CA LEU A 9 -0.15 1.86 -23.87
C LEU A 9 0.38 0.66 -24.66
N SER A 10 1.15 0.91 -25.72
CA SER A 10 1.76 -0.16 -26.51
C SER A 10 2.80 -0.94 -25.72
N TYR A 11 3.61 -0.24 -24.92
CA TYR A 11 4.58 -0.87 -24.01
C TYR A 11 3.90 -1.72 -22.94
N LEU A 12 2.84 -1.21 -22.31
CA LEU A 12 2.05 -1.96 -21.34
C LEU A 12 1.44 -3.23 -21.94
N LYS A 13 0.88 -3.15 -23.15
CA LYS A 13 0.35 -4.34 -23.85
C LYS A 13 1.41 -5.41 -24.08
N LEU A 14 2.61 -5.01 -24.48
CA LEU A 14 3.73 -5.93 -24.71
C LEU A 14 4.22 -6.57 -23.42
N THR A 15 4.45 -5.77 -22.38
CA THR A 15 5.02 -6.23 -21.10
C THR A 15 4.04 -7.02 -20.25
N GLN A 16 2.74 -6.75 -20.37
CA GLN A 16 1.69 -7.42 -19.60
C GLN A 16 0.96 -8.52 -20.38
N CYS A 17 1.57 -9.03 -21.48
CA CYS A 17 1.02 -10.13 -22.28
C CYS A 17 -0.44 -9.93 -22.73
N GLY A 18 -0.80 -8.69 -23.08
CA GLY A 18 -2.14 -8.34 -23.58
C GLY A 18 -3.17 -7.97 -22.50
N THR A 19 -2.86 -8.18 -21.23
CA THR A 19 -3.69 -7.67 -20.13
C THR A 19 -3.38 -6.18 -19.90
N MET A 20 -4.41 -5.40 -19.53
CA MET A 20 -4.24 -3.96 -19.26
C MET A 20 -4.58 -3.66 -17.82
N PRO A 21 -3.73 -2.90 -17.10
CA PRO A 21 -4.10 -2.40 -15.77
C PRO A 21 -5.27 -1.40 -15.88
N LEU A 22 -5.93 -1.14 -14.77
CA LEU A 22 -6.88 -0.01 -14.68
C LEU A 22 -6.09 1.29 -14.87
N LEU A 23 -6.45 2.03 -15.90
CA LEU A 23 -5.84 3.32 -16.21
C LEU A 23 -6.85 4.43 -15.92
N SER A 24 -6.36 5.51 -15.32
CA SER A 24 -7.10 6.76 -15.20
C SER A 24 -7.18 7.48 -16.55
N ALA A 25 -8.11 8.42 -16.69
CA ALA A 25 -8.14 9.28 -17.86
C ALA A 25 -6.84 10.10 -17.96
N LEU A 26 -6.42 10.39 -19.19
CA LEU A 26 -5.29 11.28 -19.42
C LEU A 26 -5.59 12.66 -18.82
N GLN A 27 -4.65 13.18 -18.05
CA GLN A 27 -4.68 14.55 -17.54
C GLN A 27 -3.56 15.34 -18.20
N SER A 28 -3.85 16.61 -18.54
CA SER A 28 -2.83 17.50 -19.09
C SER A 28 -1.98 18.04 -17.95
N GLU A 29 -0.68 17.91 -18.04
CA GLU A 29 0.27 18.46 -17.06
C GLU A 29 0.26 20.01 -17.07
N THR A 30 -0.11 20.62 -18.21
CA THR A 30 -0.21 22.07 -18.35
C THR A 30 -1.32 22.72 -17.53
N ASP A 31 -2.32 21.93 -17.08
CA ASP A 31 -3.41 22.42 -16.23
C ASP A 31 -3.05 22.41 -14.74
N SER A 32 -2.02 21.66 -14.35
CA SER A 32 -1.49 21.63 -12.98
C SER A 32 -0.43 22.72 -12.81
N LYS A 33 -0.84 23.89 -12.27
CA LYS A 33 0.14 24.85 -11.78
C LYS A 33 0.80 24.30 -10.53
N ILE A 34 2.06 23.87 -10.68
CA ILE A 34 2.90 23.38 -9.60
C ILE A 34 4.09 24.32 -9.38
N LEU A 35 4.66 24.29 -8.19
CA LEU A 35 5.93 24.91 -7.89
C LEU A 35 7.04 24.08 -8.54
N GLU A 36 7.79 24.67 -9.46
CA GLU A 36 8.92 24.00 -10.11
C GLU A 36 10.12 23.90 -9.16
N ILE A 37 10.58 22.67 -8.93
CA ILE A 37 11.79 22.36 -8.16
C ILE A 37 12.64 21.41 -9.00
N ASP A 38 13.78 21.88 -9.47
CA ASP A 38 14.69 21.07 -10.26
C ASP A 38 15.32 19.91 -9.45
N TYR A 39 15.85 18.92 -10.13
CA TYR A 39 16.44 17.75 -9.49
C TYR A 39 17.61 18.11 -8.54
N PHE A 40 18.45 19.09 -8.91
CA PHE A 40 19.59 19.50 -8.10
C PHE A 40 19.14 20.22 -6.84
N THR A 41 18.13 21.06 -6.93
CA THR A 41 17.47 21.70 -5.79
C THR A 41 16.83 20.68 -4.86
N GLN A 42 16.10 19.69 -5.40
CA GLN A 42 15.52 18.62 -4.58
C GLN A 42 16.60 17.87 -3.78
N LYS A 43 17.73 17.58 -4.43
CA LYS A 43 18.87 16.90 -3.80
C LYS A 43 19.59 17.80 -2.79
N SER A 44 19.85 19.09 -3.12
CA SER A 44 20.55 20.03 -2.23
C SER A 44 19.74 20.37 -0.98
N LEU A 45 18.40 20.36 -1.09
CA LEU A 45 17.47 20.56 0.03
C LEU A 45 17.18 19.27 0.79
N GLU A 46 17.68 18.11 0.33
CA GLU A 46 17.50 16.81 0.96
C GLU A 46 16.02 16.47 1.19
N ILE A 47 15.18 16.67 0.16
CA ILE A 47 13.72 16.48 0.27
C ILE A 47 13.37 15.01 0.48
N LEU A 48 13.82 14.12 -0.42
CA LEU A 48 13.50 12.67 -0.36
C LEU A 48 14.65 11.81 0.15
N THR A 49 15.88 12.25 -0.10
CA THR A 49 17.11 11.56 0.32
C THR A 49 18.12 12.57 0.81
N ASN A 50 18.99 12.16 1.71
CA ASN A 50 20.14 12.97 2.14
C ASN A 50 21.19 13.07 1.00
N LEU A 51 22.26 13.83 1.22
CA LEU A 51 23.35 14.00 0.24
C LEU A 51 24.04 12.68 -0.12
N SER A 52 24.01 11.67 0.75
CA SER A 52 24.57 10.34 0.50
C SER A 52 23.63 9.44 -0.29
N GLY A 53 22.37 9.87 -0.58
CA GLY A 53 21.35 9.12 -1.29
C GLY A 53 20.48 8.23 -0.39
N GLU A 54 20.66 8.27 0.93
CA GLU A 54 19.85 7.52 1.88
C GLU A 54 18.57 8.27 2.27
N PRO A 55 17.46 7.59 2.54
CA PRO A 55 16.22 8.23 3.00
C PRO A 55 16.38 8.90 4.38
N GLU A 56 17.14 8.29 5.29
CA GLU A 56 17.36 8.82 6.63
C GLU A 56 18.04 10.19 6.61
N GLY A 57 17.55 11.13 7.41
CA GLY A 57 18.05 12.49 7.45
C GLY A 57 17.49 13.41 6.36
N SER A 58 16.57 12.93 5.52
CA SER A 58 15.81 13.74 4.56
C SER A 58 14.60 14.41 5.20
N LEU A 59 14.00 15.40 4.51
CA LEU A 59 12.76 16.03 4.94
C LEU A 59 11.64 14.99 5.09
N ILE A 60 11.45 14.13 4.07
CA ILE A 60 10.37 13.12 4.11
C ILE A 60 10.54 12.17 5.29
N SER A 61 11.75 11.69 5.57
CA SER A 61 11.98 10.79 6.70
C SER A 61 11.72 11.44 8.06
N CYS A 62 11.82 12.78 8.10
CA CYS A 62 11.55 13.56 9.29
C CYS A 62 10.07 13.77 9.53
N ILE A 63 9.26 14.03 8.48
CA ILE A 63 7.87 14.47 8.63
C ILE A 63 6.82 13.39 8.33
N ASP A 64 7.18 12.29 7.66
CA ASP A 64 6.24 11.24 7.27
C ASP A 64 5.86 10.37 8.48
N GLU A 65 4.71 10.68 9.07
CA GLU A 65 4.04 9.91 10.13
C GLU A 65 2.70 9.34 9.64
N THR A 66 2.53 9.27 8.30
CA THR A 66 1.33 8.65 7.71
C THR A 66 1.25 7.18 8.06
N LYS A 67 0.02 6.68 8.18
CA LYS A 67 -0.27 5.30 8.58
C LYS A 67 -0.52 4.38 7.39
N THR A 68 -0.81 4.95 6.22
CA THR A 68 -1.12 4.20 5.01
C THR A 68 -0.01 4.33 3.96
N ALA A 69 0.21 3.26 3.19
CA ALA A 69 1.15 3.31 2.06
C ALA A 69 0.72 4.34 0.98
N GLY A 70 -0.59 4.55 0.82
CA GLY A 70 -1.13 5.59 -0.07
C GLY A 70 -0.80 6.99 0.42
N GLY A 71 -0.98 7.27 1.72
CA GLY A 71 -0.64 8.54 2.36
C GLY A 71 0.84 8.89 2.18
N SER A 72 1.74 7.95 2.46
CA SER A 72 3.19 8.15 2.27
C SER A 72 3.55 8.46 0.81
N ARG A 73 2.95 7.76 -0.18
CA ARG A 73 3.18 8.07 -1.60
C ARG A 73 2.67 9.46 -1.98
N LEU A 74 1.47 9.81 -1.54
CA LEU A 74 0.87 11.12 -1.80
C LEU A 74 1.67 12.26 -1.16
N LEU A 75 2.16 12.07 0.07
CA LEU A 75 3.02 13.04 0.75
C LEU A 75 4.33 13.27 -0.02
N LYS A 76 4.99 12.20 -0.48
CA LYS A 76 6.19 12.30 -1.33
C LYS A 76 5.92 13.09 -2.60
N GLN A 77 4.82 12.78 -3.29
CA GLN A 77 4.43 13.51 -4.50
C GLN A 77 4.23 15.00 -4.22
N ARG A 78 3.52 15.37 -3.15
CA ARG A 78 3.28 16.76 -2.78
C ARG A 78 4.54 17.56 -2.45
N LEU A 79 5.57 16.91 -1.92
CA LEU A 79 6.86 17.56 -1.63
C LEU A 79 7.71 17.78 -2.88
N ILE A 80 7.54 16.94 -3.91
CA ILE A 80 8.24 17.07 -5.19
C ILE A 80 7.51 18.05 -6.12
N GLU A 81 6.17 18.01 -6.10
CA GLU A 81 5.26 18.78 -6.92
C GLU A 81 4.31 19.62 -6.04
N PRO A 82 4.83 20.61 -5.29
CA PRO A 82 3.99 21.46 -4.44
C PRO A 82 3.03 22.29 -5.29
N PHE A 83 1.89 22.65 -4.73
CA PHE A 83 0.83 23.35 -5.46
C PHE A 83 1.16 24.84 -5.69
N PHE A 84 0.76 25.34 -6.86
CA PHE A 84 0.78 26.78 -7.19
C PHE A 84 -0.64 27.33 -7.31
N GLN A 85 -1.53 26.92 -6.39
CA GLN A 85 -2.92 27.40 -6.35
C GLN A 85 -3.35 27.55 -4.89
N ILE A 86 -3.66 28.77 -4.47
CA ILE A 86 -4.06 29.10 -3.08
C ILE A 86 -5.24 28.24 -2.63
N ASN A 87 -6.30 28.16 -3.46
CA ASN A 87 -7.50 27.39 -3.09
C ASN A 87 -7.19 25.91 -2.80
N THR A 88 -6.29 25.30 -3.57
CA THR A 88 -5.90 23.92 -3.37
C THR A 88 -5.14 23.73 -2.05
N ILE A 89 -4.21 24.66 -1.76
CA ILE A 89 -3.46 24.66 -0.51
C ILE A 89 -4.38 24.90 0.67
N GLN A 90 -5.24 25.94 0.58
CA GLN A 90 -6.18 26.31 1.65
C GLN A 90 -7.16 25.19 2.00
N ASN A 91 -7.70 24.48 1.01
CA ASN A 91 -8.59 23.35 1.25
C ASN A 91 -7.91 22.24 2.09
N ARG A 92 -6.59 22.04 1.95
CA ARG A 92 -5.81 21.07 2.74
C ARG A 92 -5.53 21.58 4.15
N HIS A 93 -5.17 22.85 4.27
CA HIS A 93 -5.04 23.50 5.58
C HIS A 93 -6.37 23.48 6.35
N ASP A 94 -7.49 23.75 5.68
CA ASP A 94 -8.82 23.72 6.29
C ASP A 94 -9.19 22.30 6.75
N LEU A 95 -8.82 21.27 5.98
CA LEU A 95 -9.04 19.88 6.36
C LEU A 95 -8.24 19.50 7.61
N ALA A 96 -6.96 19.86 7.68
CA ALA A 96 -6.13 19.62 8.87
C ALA A 96 -6.62 20.42 10.08
N ASN A 97 -6.99 21.69 9.90
CA ASN A 97 -7.57 22.53 10.96
C ASN A 97 -8.91 21.96 11.47
N TRP A 98 -9.71 21.34 10.60
CA TRP A 98 -10.95 20.70 11.02
C TRP A 98 -10.69 19.57 12.02
N PHE A 99 -9.68 18.72 11.79
CA PHE A 99 -9.29 17.67 12.73
C PHE A 99 -8.75 18.23 14.06
N LEU A 100 -8.05 19.37 14.05
CA LEU A 100 -7.59 20.04 15.28
C LEU A 100 -8.75 20.60 16.12
N GLN A 101 -9.78 21.12 15.47
CA GLN A 101 -10.90 21.76 16.15
C GLN A 101 -12.03 20.79 16.51
N SER A 102 -12.11 19.67 15.78
CA SER A 102 -13.07 18.63 16.12
C SER A 102 -12.61 17.93 17.40
N ASN A 103 -13.56 17.64 18.30
CA ASN A 103 -13.29 16.76 19.44
C ASN A 103 -13.14 15.29 18.98
N SER A 104 -12.93 15.07 17.70
CA SER A 104 -12.67 13.75 17.14
C SER A 104 -11.34 13.24 17.69
N ASN A 105 -11.38 12.04 18.21
CA ASN A 105 -10.19 11.40 18.77
C ASN A 105 -9.23 11.05 17.62
N ILE A 106 -8.22 11.89 17.38
CA ILE A 106 -7.21 11.68 16.34
C ILE A 106 -6.58 10.29 16.47
N ASP A 107 -6.34 9.81 17.69
CA ASP A 107 -5.77 8.49 17.98
C ASP A 107 -6.68 7.35 17.49
N GLU A 108 -8.00 7.52 17.54
CA GLU A 108 -8.96 6.55 17.00
C GLU A 108 -8.85 6.44 15.48
N TYR A 109 -8.77 7.57 14.78
CA TYR A 109 -8.54 7.56 13.33
C TYR A 109 -7.20 6.93 12.99
N GLN A 110 -6.11 7.28 13.67
CA GLN A 110 -4.80 6.67 13.43
C GLN A 110 -4.84 5.15 13.58
N THR A 111 -5.51 4.64 14.62
CA THR A 111 -5.69 3.20 14.83
C THR A 111 -6.45 2.52 13.70
N LEU A 112 -7.46 3.20 13.13
CA LEU A 112 -8.19 2.69 11.97
C LEU A 112 -7.31 2.67 10.71
N PHE A 113 -6.48 3.69 10.52
CA PHE A 113 -5.58 3.81 9.35
C PHE A 113 -4.41 2.81 9.40
N ASP A 114 -3.86 2.47 10.57
CA ASP A 114 -2.75 1.51 10.71
C ASP A 114 -2.99 0.17 10.00
N ASN A 115 -4.24 -0.19 9.80
CA ASN A 115 -4.63 -1.48 9.24
C ASN A 115 -5.31 -1.37 7.87
N ILE A 116 -5.26 -0.22 7.21
CA ILE A 116 -5.78 -0.08 5.85
C ILE A 116 -4.74 -0.62 4.86
N PRO A 117 -5.11 -1.61 4.04
CA PRO A 117 -4.20 -2.18 3.05
C PRO A 117 -3.97 -1.25 1.86
N ASP A 118 -2.93 -1.52 1.10
CA ASP A 118 -2.66 -0.84 -0.17
C ASP A 118 -3.66 -1.30 -1.25
N PHE A 119 -4.74 -0.55 -1.38
CA PHE A 119 -5.80 -0.84 -2.36
C PHE A 119 -5.28 -0.80 -3.80
N GLU A 120 -4.43 0.18 -4.15
CA GLU A 120 -3.92 0.36 -5.51
C GLU A 120 -3.10 -0.85 -5.94
N ARG A 121 -2.25 -1.37 -5.05
CA ARG A 121 -1.43 -2.55 -5.31
C ARG A 121 -2.28 -3.81 -5.48
N SER A 122 -3.24 -4.04 -4.59
CA SER A 122 -4.12 -5.23 -4.65
C SER A 122 -5.03 -5.17 -5.87
N LEU A 123 -5.60 -4.00 -6.19
CA LEU A 123 -6.42 -3.79 -7.37
C LEU A 123 -5.63 -3.97 -8.67
N SER A 124 -4.39 -3.47 -8.73
CA SER A 124 -3.50 -3.67 -9.87
C SER A 124 -3.21 -5.15 -10.12
N ARG A 125 -2.93 -5.93 -9.07
CA ARG A 125 -2.71 -7.38 -9.19
C ARG A 125 -3.95 -8.10 -9.71
N ILE A 126 -5.13 -7.74 -9.20
CA ILE A 126 -6.42 -8.31 -9.63
C ILE A 126 -6.67 -7.97 -11.11
N SER A 127 -6.50 -6.72 -11.51
CA SER A 127 -6.74 -6.28 -12.89
C SER A 127 -5.79 -6.92 -13.90
N LEU A 128 -4.57 -7.26 -13.50
CA LEU A 128 -3.57 -7.97 -14.29
C LEU A 128 -3.71 -9.50 -14.25
N LEU A 129 -4.82 -10.03 -13.73
CA LEU A 129 -5.06 -11.48 -13.58
C LEU A 129 -4.00 -12.21 -12.72
N ARG A 130 -3.34 -11.47 -11.82
CA ARG A 130 -2.35 -11.97 -10.86
C ARG A 130 -2.86 -11.93 -9.43
N GLY A 131 -4.14 -11.60 -9.26
CA GLY A 131 -4.81 -11.55 -7.97
C GLY A 131 -4.90 -12.91 -7.29
N THR A 132 -4.91 -12.90 -5.98
CA THR A 132 -5.03 -14.08 -5.12
C THR A 132 -6.23 -13.91 -4.19
N PRO A 133 -6.73 -14.98 -3.53
CA PRO A 133 -7.76 -14.84 -2.50
C PRO A 133 -7.38 -13.85 -1.39
N LYS A 134 -6.08 -13.72 -1.09
CA LYS A 134 -5.55 -12.74 -0.14
C LYS A 134 -5.76 -11.30 -0.62
N ASP A 135 -5.63 -11.02 -1.91
CA ASP A 135 -5.88 -9.68 -2.46
C ASP A 135 -7.38 -9.31 -2.36
N LEU A 136 -8.29 -10.30 -2.56
CA LEU A 136 -9.73 -10.12 -2.32
C LEU A 136 -10.03 -9.80 -0.86
N SER A 137 -9.44 -10.56 0.07
CA SER A 137 -9.60 -10.33 1.51
C SER A 137 -9.07 -8.96 1.91
N LEU A 138 -7.88 -8.55 1.45
CA LEU A 138 -7.29 -7.25 1.76
C LEU A 138 -8.20 -6.10 1.31
N ILE A 139 -8.71 -6.14 0.06
CA ILE A 139 -9.63 -5.11 -0.43
C ILE A 139 -10.92 -5.10 0.38
N SER A 140 -11.51 -6.26 0.66
CA SER A 140 -12.78 -6.34 1.38
C SER A 140 -12.65 -5.86 2.82
N ASP A 141 -11.64 -6.35 3.55
CA ASP A 141 -11.41 -5.96 4.94
C ASP A 141 -11.06 -4.48 5.06
N GLY A 142 -10.25 -3.98 4.13
CA GLY A 142 -9.89 -2.57 4.08
C GLY A 142 -11.10 -1.68 3.82
N LEU A 143 -11.94 -2.01 2.84
CA LEU A 143 -13.12 -1.21 2.52
C LEU A 143 -14.20 -1.26 3.62
N LEU A 144 -14.33 -2.35 4.35
CA LEU A 144 -15.19 -2.39 5.53
C LEU A 144 -14.67 -1.51 6.69
N LYS A 145 -13.35 -1.31 6.81
CA LYS A 145 -12.80 -0.32 7.72
C LYS A 145 -13.06 1.11 7.25
N VAL A 146 -12.94 1.34 5.94
CA VAL A 146 -13.33 2.63 5.34
C VAL A 146 -14.80 2.96 5.62
N GLU A 147 -15.70 1.98 5.61
CA GLU A 147 -17.10 2.17 6.02
C GLU A 147 -17.23 2.68 7.46
N ILE A 148 -16.39 2.17 8.38
CA ILE A 148 -16.36 2.63 9.78
C ILE A 148 -15.90 4.09 9.84
N ILE A 149 -14.81 4.44 9.11
CA ILE A 149 -14.32 5.83 9.02
C ILE A 149 -15.40 6.74 8.45
N PHE A 150 -16.07 6.35 7.38
CA PHE A 150 -17.16 7.09 6.76
C PHE A 150 -18.29 7.39 7.76
N LYS A 151 -18.73 6.37 8.52
CA LYS A 151 -19.76 6.53 9.56
C LYS A 151 -19.30 7.48 10.67
N SER A 152 -18.05 7.40 11.10
CA SER A 152 -17.46 8.31 12.10
C SER A 152 -17.46 9.75 11.59
N LEU A 153 -16.99 10.00 10.36
CA LEU A 153 -16.98 11.34 9.75
C LEU A 153 -18.36 11.97 9.59
N ILE A 154 -19.40 11.17 9.36
CA ILE A 154 -20.78 11.68 9.25
C ILE A 154 -21.36 11.96 10.63
N SER A 155 -21.10 11.12 11.62
CA SER A 155 -21.67 11.24 12.96
C SER A 155 -21.09 12.40 13.78
N ASP A 156 -19.95 12.94 13.36
CA ASP A 156 -19.34 14.10 14.01
C ASP A 156 -20.20 15.35 13.81
N LYS A 157 -20.94 15.69 14.87
CA LYS A 157 -21.87 16.84 14.91
C LYS A 157 -21.23 18.15 15.35
N ASN A 158 -19.95 18.10 15.76
CA ASN A 158 -19.34 19.20 16.51
C ASN A 158 -18.96 20.42 15.66
N LEU A 159 -18.99 20.30 14.33
CA LEU A 159 -18.70 21.43 13.44
C LEU A 159 -19.79 21.57 12.38
N ASN A 160 -20.56 22.64 12.49
CA ASN A 160 -21.65 22.97 11.56
C ASN A 160 -21.19 23.19 10.11
N ILE A 161 -19.88 23.37 9.87
CA ILE A 161 -19.33 23.64 8.54
C ILE A 161 -18.15 22.69 8.27
N LYS A 162 -18.39 21.63 7.49
CA LYS A 162 -17.33 20.76 6.99
C LYS A 162 -16.59 21.46 5.85
N PRO A 163 -15.23 21.42 5.80
CA PRO A 163 -14.45 21.95 4.69
C PRO A 163 -14.86 21.33 3.34
N ASN A 164 -14.64 22.05 2.25
CA ASN A 164 -15.03 21.56 0.92
C ASN A 164 -14.36 20.23 0.57
N LEU A 165 -13.07 20.10 0.87
CA LEU A 165 -12.34 18.85 0.61
C LEU A 165 -12.92 17.67 1.41
N LEU A 166 -13.31 17.90 2.69
CA LEU A 166 -13.96 16.86 3.48
C LEU A 166 -15.31 16.43 2.91
N LYS A 167 -16.09 17.35 2.34
CA LYS A 167 -17.35 17.02 1.67
C LYS A 167 -17.12 16.14 0.45
N ILE A 168 -16.10 16.43 -0.36
CA ILE A 168 -15.71 15.62 -1.51
C ILE A 168 -15.31 14.22 -1.04
N ILE A 169 -14.43 14.12 -0.03
CA ILE A 169 -14.01 12.86 0.55
C ILE A 169 -15.20 12.04 1.06
N ILE A 170 -16.10 12.64 1.83
CA ILE A 170 -17.31 11.97 2.32
C ILE A 170 -18.16 11.43 1.17
N ASN A 171 -18.27 12.19 0.06
CA ASN A 171 -18.99 11.73 -1.12
C ASN A 171 -18.30 10.52 -1.78
N ASP A 172 -16.99 10.54 -1.90
CA ASP A 172 -16.20 9.42 -2.45
C ASP A 172 -16.30 8.15 -1.60
N LEU A 173 -16.36 8.31 -0.27
CA LEU A 173 -16.52 7.20 0.66
C LEU A 173 -17.95 6.64 0.70
N ASN A 174 -18.94 7.36 0.16
CA ASN A 174 -20.36 6.97 0.18
C ASN A 174 -20.67 5.97 -0.95
N ILE A 175 -20.27 4.74 -0.79
CA ILE A 175 -20.53 3.65 -1.73
C ILE A 175 -21.35 2.53 -1.08
N ASP A 176 -21.84 1.60 -1.90
CA ASP A 176 -22.43 0.34 -1.40
C ASP A 176 -21.34 -0.67 -1.03
N TYR A 177 -21.23 -0.97 0.26
CA TYR A 177 -20.25 -1.91 0.84
C TYR A 177 -20.72 -3.36 0.85
N SER A 178 -21.94 -3.67 0.39
CA SER A 178 -22.54 -5.02 0.44
C SER A 178 -21.71 -6.07 -0.28
N LEU A 179 -21.12 -5.73 -1.43
CA LEU A 179 -20.22 -6.60 -2.18
C LEU A 179 -19.03 -7.05 -1.33
N PHE A 180 -18.40 -6.11 -0.61
CA PHE A 180 -17.19 -6.39 0.18
C PHE A 180 -17.52 -7.21 1.42
N LEU A 181 -18.66 -6.97 2.03
CA LEU A 181 -19.17 -7.80 3.11
C LEU A 181 -19.45 -9.25 2.63
N ASN A 182 -20.02 -9.41 1.43
CA ASN A 182 -20.25 -10.72 0.83
C ASN A 182 -18.92 -11.45 0.58
N ILE A 183 -17.92 -10.78 -0.01
CA ILE A 183 -16.60 -11.36 -0.24
C ILE A 183 -15.95 -11.78 1.09
N LYS A 184 -15.98 -10.92 2.11
CA LYS A 184 -15.46 -11.25 3.45
C LYS A 184 -16.12 -12.49 4.06
N ASN A 185 -17.44 -12.59 3.94
CA ASN A 185 -18.20 -13.72 4.50
C ASN A 185 -17.97 -15.01 3.71
N SER A 186 -17.61 -14.93 2.43
CA SER A 186 -17.35 -16.06 1.57
C SER A 186 -15.95 -16.65 1.73
N LEU A 187 -14.99 -15.90 2.22
CA LEU A 187 -13.59 -16.34 2.33
C LEU A 187 -13.30 -16.99 3.68
N ASN A 188 -12.42 -17.98 3.68
CA ASN A 188 -11.88 -18.59 4.89
C ASN A 188 -10.91 -17.63 5.60
N ASN A 189 -10.68 -17.85 6.90
CA ASN A 189 -9.71 -17.06 7.68
C ASN A 189 -8.27 -17.36 7.24
N GLU A 190 -7.97 -18.62 6.91
CA GLU A 190 -6.67 -19.02 6.37
C GLU A 190 -6.78 -19.18 4.86
N LEU A 191 -6.04 -18.36 4.12
CA LEU A 191 -6.08 -18.33 2.68
C LEU A 191 -4.83 -18.96 2.07
N PRO A 192 -4.97 -19.84 1.06
CA PRO A 192 -3.85 -20.46 0.39
C PRO A 192 -3.00 -19.43 -0.37
N SER A 193 -1.74 -19.77 -0.59
CA SER A 193 -0.82 -18.93 -1.37
C SER A 193 -1.15 -18.93 -2.86
N SER A 194 -1.76 -20.01 -3.37
CA SER A 194 -2.16 -20.18 -4.76
C SER A 194 -3.65 -20.50 -4.87
N ILE A 195 -4.33 -19.88 -5.82
CA ILE A 195 -5.73 -20.19 -6.13
C ILE A 195 -5.94 -21.65 -6.57
N LYS A 196 -4.88 -22.29 -7.10
CA LYS A 196 -4.94 -23.69 -7.56
C LYS A 196 -5.01 -24.70 -6.41
N ASP A 197 -4.63 -24.28 -5.22
CA ASP A 197 -4.65 -25.18 -4.05
C ASP A 197 -6.10 -25.37 -3.52
N GLY A 198 -7.03 -24.49 -3.89
CA GLY A 198 -8.41 -24.49 -3.39
C GLY A 198 -8.52 -24.23 -1.88
N GLY A 199 -9.69 -24.42 -1.31
CA GLY A 199 -9.92 -24.31 0.13
C GLY A 199 -10.02 -22.87 0.65
N PHE A 200 -10.21 -21.88 -0.22
CA PHE A 200 -10.32 -20.48 0.18
C PHE A 200 -11.77 -20.00 0.37
N ILE A 201 -12.77 -20.76 -0.09
CA ILE A 201 -14.18 -20.45 0.14
C ILE A 201 -14.64 -21.13 1.44
N ARG A 202 -15.37 -20.37 2.26
CA ARG A 202 -15.90 -20.83 3.55
C ARG A 202 -17.01 -21.86 3.36
N ASP A 203 -17.07 -22.84 4.26
CA ASP A 203 -18.18 -23.78 4.31
C ASP A 203 -19.51 -23.04 4.60
N GLY A 204 -20.57 -23.47 3.94
CA GLY A 204 -21.89 -22.82 4.02
C GLY A 204 -22.11 -21.66 3.05
N TYR A 205 -21.10 -21.29 2.23
CA TYR A 205 -21.26 -20.23 1.26
C TYR A 205 -21.93 -20.71 -0.05
N ASP A 206 -21.53 -21.89 -0.52
CA ASP A 206 -22.05 -22.50 -1.74
C ASP A 206 -22.42 -23.96 -1.49
N SER A 207 -23.71 -24.31 -1.73
CA SER A 207 -24.24 -25.62 -1.41
C SER A 207 -23.68 -26.74 -2.28
N GLU A 208 -23.32 -26.46 -3.53
CA GLU A 208 -22.72 -27.44 -4.44
C GLU A 208 -21.30 -27.77 -4.02
N LEU A 209 -20.53 -26.74 -3.67
CA LEU A 209 -19.17 -26.87 -3.12
C LEU A 209 -19.18 -27.68 -1.81
N ASP A 210 -20.13 -27.39 -0.91
CA ASP A 210 -20.24 -28.10 0.36
C ASP A 210 -20.59 -29.58 0.14
N ASN A 211 -21.48 -29.90 -0.81
CA ASN A 211 -21.81 -31.27 -1.19
C ASN A 211 -20.60 -32.04 -1.70
N LEU A 212 -19.78 -31.43 -2.57
CA LEU A 212 -18.54 -32.05 -3.08
C LEU A 212 -17.52 -32.31 -1.96
N ARG A 213 -17.38 -31.38 -1.00
CA ARG A 213 -16.53 -31.55 0.17
C ARG A 213 -17.01 -32.66 1.09
N MET A 214 -18.33 -32.78 1.30
CA MET A 214 -18.93 -33.90 2.05
C MET A 214 -18.72 -35.24 1.35
N LEU A 215 -18.91 -35.32 0.04
CA LEU A 215 -18.64 -36.55 -0.74
C LEU A 215 -17.18 -36.96 -0.57
N ARG A 216 -16.24 -36.05 -0.73
CA ARG A 216 -14.80 -36.29 -0.52
C ARG A 216 -14.49 -36.79 0.89
N SER A 217 -15.09 -36.19 1.91
CA SER A 217 -14.88 -36.60 3.30
C SER A 217 -15.42 -38.04 3.55
N ASN A 218 -16.59 -38.36 3.01
CA ASN A 218 -17.18 -39.70 3.09
C ASN A 218 -16.31 -40.76 2.39
N GLU A 219 -15.74 -40.43 1.24
CA GLU A 219 -14.85 -41.32 0.48
C GLU A 219 -13.53 -41.57 1.20
N ILE A 220 -12.94 -40.55 1.86
CA ILE A 220 -11.77 -40.71 2.73
C ILE A 220 -12.08 -41.62 3.93
N GLU A 221 -13.28 -41.53 4.51
CA GLU A 221 -13.72 -42.44 5.57
C GLU A 221 -13.84 -43.87 5.05
N GLN A 222 -14.32 -44.06 3.81
CA GLN A 222 -14.38 -45.37 3.15
C GLN A 222 -12.97 -45.97 2.96
N ILE A 223 -11.96 -45.20 2.63
CA ILE A 223 -10.54 -45.66 2.59
C ILE A 223 -10.12 -46.24 3.95
N SER A 224 -10.48 -45.58 5.05
CA SER A 224 -10.18 -46.07 6.40
C SER A 224 -10.90 -47.38 6.71
N LYS A 225 -12.13 -47.52 6.28
CA LYS A 225 -12.89 -48.81 6.39
C LYS A 225 -12.28 -49.89 5.50
N LEU A 226 -11.83 -49.53 4.31
CA LEU A 226 -11.16 -50.41 3.38
C LEU A 226 -9.80 -50.90 3.92
N GLN A 227 -9.03 -50.04 4.57
CA GLN A 227 -7.78 -50.44 5.26
C GLN A 227 -8.06 -51.50 6.32
N LYS A 228 -9.10 -51.31 7.14
CA LYS A 228 -9.47 -52.31 8.16
C LYS A 228 -9.88 -53.63 7.51
N LYS A 229 -10.75 -53.60 6.48
CA LYS A 229 -11.17 -54.76 5.69
C LYS A 229 -9.97 -55.52 5.14
N TYR A 230 -8.96 -54.84 4.57
CA TYR A 230 -7.81 -55.51 4.03
C TYR A 230 -6.84 -56.04 5.12
N SER A 231 -6.74 -55.35 6.26
CA SER A 231 -5.97 -55.85 7.41
C SER A 231 -6.59 -57.14 7.95
N ASP A 232 -7.91 -57.21 8.06
CA ASP A 232 -8.63 -58.41 8.53
C ASP A 232 -8.53 -59.55 7.52
N LEU A 233 -8.68 -59.31 6.22
CA LEU A 233 -8.57 -60.30 5.16
C LEU A 233 -7.19 -60.93 5.03
N THR A 234 -6.14 -60.13 5.21
CA THR A 234 -4.76 -60.56 5.05
C THR A 234 -4.14 -61.03 6.35
N ASN A 235 -4.81 -60.83 7.49
CA ASN A 235 -4.26 -61.02 8.86
C ASN A 235 -2.95 -60.24 9.10
N ILE A 236 -2.78 -59.11 8.42
CA ILE A 236 -1.59 -58.23 8.54
C ILE A 236 -1.97 -56.93 9.23
N ASN A 237 -1.77 -56.86 10.54
CA ASN A 237 -2.10 -55.66 11.34
C ASN A 237 -1.22 -54.43 11.00
N SER A 238 -0.09 -54.63 10.31
CA SER A 238 0.80 -53.56 9.90
C SER A 238 0.49 -52.98 8.52
N LEU A 239 -0.56 -53.44 7.84
CA LEU A 239 -1.03 -52.95 6.55
C LEU A 239 -1.55 -51.51 6.72
N LYS A 240 -1.08 -50.62 5.87
CA LYS A 240 -1.53 -49.22 5.85
C LYS A 240 -1.87 -48.80 4.42
N ILE A 241 -2.94 -48.08 4.25
CA ILE A 241 -3.19 -47.31 3.00
C ILE A 241 -2.57 -45.94 3.17
N LYS A 242 -1.66 -45.61 2.26
CA LYS A 242 -0.95 -44.33 2.24
C LYS A 242 -1.16 -43.65 0.89
N HIS A 243 -1.00 -42.32 0.88
CA HIS A 243 -1.04 -41.53 -0.34
C HIS A 243 0.33 -40.90 -0.60
N ASN A 244 0.79 -40.92 -1.85
CA ASN A 244 1.93 -40.13 -2.30
C ASN A 244 1.68 -39.58 -3.74
N ARG A 245 2.46 -38.57 -4.15
CA ARG A 245 2.27 -37.89 -5.45
C ARG A 245 2.53 -38.79 -6.68
N MET A 246 3.33 -39.85 -6.56
CA MET A 246 3.70 -40.73 -7.68
C MET A 246 2.75 -41.92 -7.89
N LEU A 247 2.31 -42.52 -6.79
CA LEU A 247 1.50 -43.76 -6.82
C LEU A 247 0.04 -43.57 -6.43
N GLY A 248 -0.32 -42.34 -5.97
CA GLY A 248 -1.64 -42.08 -5.40
C GLY A 248 -1.85 -42.84 -4.09
N TYR A 249 -3.09 -43.27 -3.84
CA TYR A 249 -3.43 -44.15 -2.73
C TYR A 249 -2.92 -45.57 -3.00
N HIS A 250 -2.14 -46.09 -2.08
CA HIS A 250 -1.55 -47.42 -2.19
C HIS A 250 -1.50 -48.12 -0.85
N ILE A 251 -1.60 -49.46 -0.89
CA ILE A 251 -1.51 -50.36 0.25
C ILE A 251 -0.02 -50.63 0.48
N GLU A 252 0.50 -50.27 1.63
CA GLU A 252 1.90 -50.49 2.00
C GLU A 252 2.00 -51.57 3.06
N VAL A 253 2.83 -52.59 2.80
CA VAL A 253 3.13 -53.69 3.72
C VAL A 253 4.62 -53.87 3.82
N ARG A 254 5.09 -54.52 4.90
CA ARG A 254 6.50 -54.90 5.04
C ARG A 254 6.86 -55.96 4.00
N ALA A 255 8.11 -55.95 3.50
CA ALA A 255 8.60 -56.90 2.48
C ALA A 255 8.39 -58.37 2.88
N LEU A 256 8.39 -58.68 4.19
CA LEU A 256 8.13 -60.02 4.72
C LEU A 256 6.75 -60.58 4.30
N HIS A 257 5.77 -59.76 4.08
CA HIS A 257 4.41 -60.14 3.74
C HIS A 257 4.10 -60.06 2.23
N ASP A 258 5.12 -59.78 1.39
CA ASP A 258 4.93 -59.59 -0.06
C ASP A 258 4.30 -60.80 -0.74
N GLN A 259 4.83 -62.00 -0.50
CA GLN A 259 4.35 -63.24 -1.11
C GLN A 259 2.89 -63.58 -0.66
N SER A 260 2.57 -63.33 0.61
CA SER A 260 1.25 -63.62 1.14
C SER A 260 0.16 -62.79 0.47
N ILE A 261 0.46 -61.55 0.12
CA ILE A 261 -0.47 -60.65 -0.56
C ILE A 261 -0.53 -60.91 -2.07
N ARG A 262 0.61 -61.26 -2.72
CA ARG A 262 0.62 -61.60 -4.15
C ARG A 262 -0.23 -62.83 -4.49
N ASN A 263 -0.44 -63.72 -3.52
CA ASN A 263 -1.27 -64.92 -3.68
C ASN A 263 -2.81 -64.60 -3.68
N LEU A 264 -3.16 -63.35 -3.43
CA LEU A 264 -4.57 -62.89 -3.44
C LEU A 264 -4.79 -62.07 -4.71
N ASP A 265 -5.57 -62.56 -5.66
CA ASP A 265 -5.80 -61.98 -6.99
C ASP A 265 -6.36 -60.54 -6.97
N MET A 266 -6.94 -60.12 -5.84
CA MET A 266 -7.48 -58.79 -5.70
C MET A 266 -6.40 -57.68 -5.51
N PHE A 267 -5.15 -58.04 -5.11
CA PHE A 267 -4.10 -57.11 -4.90
C PHE A 267 -3.17 -57.03 -6.10
N ILE A 268 -3.09 -55.87 -6.70
CA ILE A 268 -2.27 -55.57 -7.86
C ILE A 268 -0.94 -54.94 -7.39
N HIS A 269 0.16 -55.65 -7.66
CA HIS A 269 1.48 -55.11 -7.29
C HIS A 269 1.84 -53.86 -8.07
N ARG A 270 2.36 -52.82 -7.37
CA ARG A 270 2.80 -51.55 -7.94
C ARG A 270 4.31 -51.35 -7.86
N GLN A 271 4.90 -51.56 -6.67
CA GLN A 271 6.31 -51.29 -6.42
C GLN A 271 6.80 -52.09 -5.23
N THR A 272 8.07 -52.57 -5.29
CA THR A 272 8.78 -53.12 -4.15
C THR A 272 10.01 -52.26 -3.85
N THR A 273 10.24 -51.98 -2.58
CA THR A 273 11.44 -51.35 -2.03
C THR A 273 12.15 -52.32 -1.10
N ALA A 274 13.36 -52.02 -0.62
CA ALA A 274 14.10 -52.88 0.30
C ALA A 274 13.32 -53.23 1.58
N GLN A 275 12.38 -52.40 2.02
CA GLN A 275 11.70 -52.59 3.31
C GLN A 275 10.18 -52.81 3.17
N THR A 276 9.56 -52.35 2.05
CA THR A 276 8.12 -52.40 1.87
C THR A 276 7.73 -52.77 0.44
N SER A 277 6.59 -53.44 0.32
CA SER A 277 5.90 -53.69 -0.96
C SER A 277 4.62 -52.91 -0.99
N ARG A 278 4.30 -52.38 -2.18
CA ARG A 278 3.16 -51.50 -2.44
C ARG A 278 2.21 -52.12 -3.44
N PHE A 279 0.96 -52.14 -3.08
CA PHE A 279 -0.13 -52.73 -3.86
C PHE A 279 -1.27 -51.76 -4.05
N THR A 280 -2.16 -52.04 -4.98
CA THR A 280 -3.46 -51.42 -5.12
C THR A 280 -4.54 -52.46 -5.34
N THR A 281 -5.79 -52.06 -5.32
CA THR A 281 -6.93 -52.83 -5.70
C THR A 281 -7.84 -52.02 -6.62
N ILE A 282 -8.73 -52.67 -7.36
CA ILE A 282 -9.73 -52.00 -8.19
C ILE A 282 -10.60 -51.09 -7.31
N GLU A 283 -11.06 -51.58 -6.16
CA GLU A 283 -11.91 -50.84 -5.22
C GLU A 283 -11.19 -49.58 -4.68
N LEU A 284 -9.89 -49.67 -4.39
CA LEU A 284 -9.09 -48.52 -3.96
C LEU A 284 -8.85 -47.48 -5.08
N ASN A 285 -8.63 -47.96 -6.30
CA ASN A 285 -8.48 -47.05 -7.47
C ASN A 285 -9.81 -46.35 -7.80
N ASP A 286 -10.96 -47.02 -7.68
CA ASP A 286 -12.26 -46.39 -7.90
C ASP A 286 -12.55 -45.30 -6.87
N LEU A 287 -12.22 -45.56 -5.59
CA LEU A 287 -12.33 -44.54 -4.54
C LEU A 287 -11.40 -43.36 -4.77
N GLU A 288 -10.15 -43.65 -5.15
CA GLU A 288 -9.20 -42.60 -5.49
C GLU A 288 -9.69 -41.70 -6.64
N THR A 289 -10.19 -42.30 -7.71
CA THR A 289 -10.77 -41.59 -8.85
C THR A 289 -11.91 -40.66 -8.43
N LYS A 290 -12.82 -41.15 -7.58
CA LYS A 290 -13.94 -40.35 -7.05
C LYS A 290 -13.41 -39.16 -6.21
N ILE A 291 -12.45 -39.41 -5.29
CA ILE A 291 -11.85 -38.35 -4.46
C ILE A 291 -11.21 -37.26 -5.34
N LEU A 292 -10.44 -37.65 -6.36
CA LEU A 292 -9.77 -36.70 -7.27
C LEU A 292 -10.80 -35.91 -8.08
N THR A 293 -11.83 -36.57 -8.62
CA THR A 293 -12.89 -35.92 -9.39
C THR A 293 -13.64 -34.92 -8.53
N SER A 294 -14.06 -35.30 -7.32
CA SER A 294 -14.79 -34.41 -6.39
C SER A 294 -13.89 -33.21 -5.99
N GLN A 295 -12.57 -33.41 -5.86
CA GLN A 295 -11.64 -32.34 -5.56
C GLN A 295 -11.48 -31.36 -6.74
N ASP A 296 -11.32 -31.88 -7.96
CA ASP A 296 -11.16 -31.05 -9.15
C ASP A 296 -12.42 -30.23 -9.43
N GLU A 297 -13.61 -30.82 -9.24
CA GLU A 297 -14.89 -30.13 -9.36
C GLU A 297 -15.05 -29.05 -8.27
N ALA A 298 -14.66 -29.33 -7.03
CA ALA A 298 -14.68 -28.34 -5.94
C ALA A 298 -13.76 -27.16 -6.24
N ILE A 299 -12.53 -27.41 -6.71
CA ILE A 299 -11.60 -26.34 -7.11
C ILE A 299 -12.16 -25.53 -8.27
N LYS A 300 -12.82 -26.15 -9.23
CA LYS A 300 -13.45 -25.46 -10.36
C LYS A 300 -14.51 -24.47 -9.89
N ILE A 301 -15.41 -24.89 -8.98
CA ILE A 301 -16.43 -24.00 -8.40
C ILE A 301 -15.78 -22.84 -7.64
N GLU A 302 -14.74 -23.11 -6.85
CA GLU A 302 -14.01 -22.06 -6.14
C GLU A 302 -13.38 -21.04 -7.11
N LEU A 303 -12.82 -21.50 -8.23
CA LEU A 303 -12.26 -20.63 -9.27
C LEU A 303 -13.35 -19.79 -9.96
N GLU A 304 -14.53 -20.35 -10.21
CA GLU A 304 -15.67 -19.61 -10.78
C GLU A 304 -16.16 -18.52 -9.81
N ILE A 305 -16.23 -18.82 -8.50
CA ILE A 305 -16.55 -17.82 -7.47
C ILE A 305 -15.48 -16.72 -7.42
N PHE A 306 -14.21 -17.09 -7.46
CA PHE A 306 -13.10 -16.16 -7.49
C PHE A 306 -13.16 -15.22 -8.71
N ASP A 307 -13.40 -15.76 -9.90
CA ASP A 307 -13.53 -14.98 -11.13
C ASP A 307 -14.71 -14.01 -11.06
N ARG A 308 -15.85 -14.45 -10.53
CA ARG A 308 -17.02 -13.60 -10.30
C ARG A 308 -16.70 -12.41 -9.39
N PHE A 309 -16.01 -12.65 -8.27
CA PHE A 309 -15.59 -11.57 -7.35
C PHE A 309 -14.57 -10.64 -7.98
N THR A 310 -13.59 -11.18 -8.67
CA THR A 310 -12.55 -10.42 -9.39
C THR A 310 -13.20 -9.47 -10.40
N LYS A 311 -14.13 -9.95 -11.23
CA LYS A 311 -14.87 -9.10 -12.18
C LYS A 311 -15.70 -8.03 -11.49
N ALA A 312 -16.33 -8.34 -10.38
CA ALA A 312 -17.11 -7.37 -9.60
C ALA A 312 -16.23 -6.26 -9.00
N ILE A 313 -15.06 -6.61 -8.46
CA ILE A 313 -14.07 -5.64 -7.95
C ILE A 313 -13.54 -4.77 -9.09
N ILE A 314 -13.16 -5.34 -10.24
CA ILE A 314 -12.68 -4.57 -11.39
C ILE A 314 -13.73 -3.55 -11.85
N LYS A 315 -15.00 -3.93 -11.88
CA LYS A 315 -16.10 -3.01 -12.22
C LYS A 315 -16.20 -1.84 -11.26
N LYS A 316 -15.89 -2.04 -9.98
CA LYS A 316 -15.82 -1.00 -8.94
C LYS A 316 -14.45 -0.33 -8.82
N GLY A 317 -13.54 -0.62 -9.73
CA GLY A 317 -12.14 -0.20 -9.63
C GLY A 317 -11.94 1.31 -9.55
N LYS A 318 -12.75 2.10 -10.25
CA LYS A 318 -12.69 3.57 -10.17
C LYS A 318 -13.09 4.08 -8.78
N ASP A 319 -14.16 3.54 -8.22
CA ASP A 319 -14.62 3.90 -6.88
C ASP A 319 -13.54 3.56 -5.83
N ILE A 320 -12.93 2.37 -5.95
CA ILE A 320 -11.85 1.92 -5.06
C ILE A 320 -10.63 2.85 -5.15
N LEU A 321 -10.24 3.30 -6.35
CA LEU A 321 -9.13 4.25 -6.52
C LEU A 321 -9.46 5.63 -5.95
N SER A 322 -10.70 6.13 -6.13
CA SER A 322 -11.14 7.39 -5.50
C SER A 322 -11.10 7.30 -3.98
N ILE A 323 -11.58 6.19 -3.41
CA ILE A 323 -11.49 5.91 -1.98
C ILE A 323 -10.04 5.86 -1.50
N ALA A 324 -9.15 5.17 -2.23
CA ALA A 324 -7.73 5.10 -1.88
C ALA A 324 -7.08 6.48 -1.81
N HIS A 325 -7.40 7.34 -2.79
CA HIS A 325 -6.94 8.74 -2.80
C HIS A 325 -7.52 9.54 -1.63
N SER A 326 -8.84 9.44 -1.38
CA SER A 326 -9.53 10.12 -0.29
C SER A 326 -9.00 9.71 1.10
N ILE A 327 -8.69 8.43 1.30
CA ILE A 327 -8.05 7.93 2.51
C ILE A 327 -6.63 8.50 2.65
N SER A 328 -5.87 8.61 1.56
CA SER A 328 -4.53 9.20 1.59
C SER A 328 -4.56 10.70 1.95
N GLU A 329 -5.55 11.45 1.46
CA GLU A 329 -5.80 12.84 1.82
C GLU A 329 -6.13 12.98 3.33
N LEU A 330 -6.99 12.13 3.86
CA LEU A 330 -7.33 12.11 5.30
C LEU A 330 -6.12 11.76 6.17
N ASP A 331 -5.34 10.76 5.77
CA ASP A 331 -4.15 10.33 6.50
C ASP A 331 -3.13 11.46 6.65
N ILE A 332 -2.85 12.19 5.56
CA ILE A 332 -1.97 13.38 5.61
C ILE A 332 -2.58 14.48 6.48
N ALA A 333 -3.88 14.75 6.37
CA ALA A 333 -4.51 15.80 7.16
C ALA A 333 -4.46 15.51 8.68
N ILE A 334 -4.64 14.24 9.07
CA ILE A 334 -4.54 13.78 10.45
C ILE A 334 -3.08 13.87 10.94
N MET A 335 -2.12 13.46 10.11
CA MET A 335 -0.70 13.61 10.39
C MET A 335 -0.33 15.08 10.64
N VAL A 336 -0.76 15.99 9.74
CA VAL A 336 -0.51 17.43 9.87
C VAL A 336 -1.13 18.00 11.14
N ALA A 337 -2.35 17.59 11.48
CA ALA A 337 -3.01 18.00 12.72
C ALA A 337 -2.22 17.54 13.97
N ASN A 338 -1.71 16.33 13.96
CA ASN A 338 -0.90 15.80 15.06
C ASN A 338 0.41 16.57 15.27
N GLN A 339 1.06 17.00 14.19
CA GLN A 339 2.32 17.74 14.25
C GLN A 339 2.19 19.10 14.95
N VAL A 340 0.99 19.65 15.10
CA VAL A 340 0.75 20.87 15.91
C VAL A 340 1.05 20.61 17.38
N SER A 341 0.52 19.52 17.91
CA SER A 341 0.71 19.14 19.33
C SER A 341 2.14 18.67 19.60
N ASP A 342 2.65 17.81 18.73
CA ASP A 342 3.89 17.07 18.98
C ASP A 342 5.14 17.87 18.62
N ARG A 343 5.05 18.77 17.61
CA ARG A 343 6.19 19.47 17.05
C ARG A 343 6.04 21.01 17.06
N ASN A 344 4.94 21.54 17.58
CA ASN A 344 4.64 22.97 17.55
C ASN A 344 4.72 23.57 16.13
N TYR A 345 4.16 22.84 15.13
CA TYR A 345 4.02 23.37 13.78
C TYR A 345 2.79 24.26 13.70
N THR A 346 2.79 25.24 12.81
CA THR A 346 1.68 26.18 12.64
C THR A 346 1.16 26.18 11.22
N CYS A 347 -0.14 26.48 11.07
CA CYS A 347 -0.75 26.70 9.77
C CYS A 347 -0.22 28.01 9.14
N PRO A 348 0.44 27.98 7.98
CA PRO A 348 0.90 29.18 7.32
C PRO A 348 -0.28 29.92 6.65
N THR A 349 -0.19 31.24 6.58
CA THR A 349 -1.11 32.06 5.78
C THR A 349 -0.56 32.19 4.36
N MET A 350 -1.30 31.66 3.38
CA MET A 350 -0.92 31.77 1.96
C MET A 350 -1.49 33.04 1.34
N LEU A 351 -0.70 33.76 0.56
CA LEU A 351 -1.03 35.03 -0.05
C LEU A 351 -0.70 35.02 -1.55
N GLU A 352 -1.34 35.90 -2.34
CA GLU A 352 -0.98 36.15 -3.75
C GLU A 352 0.16 37.17 -3.87
N GLU A 353 0.36 37.97 -2.85
CA GLU A 353 1.39 39.02 -2.77
C GLU A 353 2.79 38.40 -2.63
N LYS A 354 3.82 39.08 -3.14
CA LYS A 354 5.22 38.65 -3.02
C LYS A 354 5.77 38.95 -1.63
N VAL A 355 5.53 38.05 -0.70
CA VAL A 355 5.94 38.18 0.70
C VAL A 355 6.43 36.84 1.23
N LEU A 356 7.50 36.88 2.04
CA LEU A 356 7.99 35.74 2.81
C LEU A 356 8.31 36.23 4.23
N GLU A 357 7.34 36.15 5.12
CA GLU A 357 7.49 36.47 6.53
C GLU A 357 7.45 35.17 7.35
N ILE A 358 8.56 34.80 7.95
CA ILE A 358 8.69 33.64 8.81
C ILE A 358 9.17 34.13 10.18
N HIS A 359 8.39 33.91 11.22
CA HIS A 359 8.75 34.24 12.59
C HIS A 359 9.17 32.99 13.35
N GLU A 360 10.35 33.02 13.96
CA GLU A 360 10.89 31.90 14.74
C GLU A 360 10.84 30.56 13.94
N GLY A 361 11.29 30.62 12.68
CA GLY A 361 11.40 29.43 11.81
C GLY A 361 12.45 28.46 12.32
N ARG A 362 12.22 27.17 12.12
CA ARG A 362 13.11 26.08 12.54
C ARG A 362 13.34 25.13 11.36
N HIS A 363 14.52 24.54 11.33
CA HIS A 363 14.84 23.55 10.29
C HIS A 363 14.31 22.18 10.73
N PRO A 364 13.33 21.57 10.06
CA PRO A 364 12.63 20.38 10.56
C PRO A 364 13.58 19.21 10.89
N VAL A 365 14.50 18.89 9.99
CA VAL A 365 15.43 17.77 10.14
C VAL A 365 16.48 18.05 11.22
N VAL A 366 17.06 19.25 11.23
CA VAL A 366 18.10 19.61 12.21
C VAL A 366 17.51 19.72 13.60
N GLU A 367 16.31 20.30 13.73
CA GLU A 367 15.58 20.38 15.00
C GLU A 367 15.33 18.98 15.59
N GLN A 368 14.83 18.03 14.77
CA GLN A 368 14.57 16.67 15.21
C GLN A 368 15.85 15.97 15.70
N ASN A 369 16.95 16.12 14.96
CA ASN A 369 18.23 15.56 15.36
C ASN A 369 18.77 16.20 16.67
N MET A 370 18.58 17.51 16.86
CA MET A 370 18.97 18.19 18.10
C MET A 370 18.14 17.72 19.30
N ILE A 371 16.82 17.55 19.13
CA ILE A 371 15.93 16.99 20.17
C ILE A 371 16.40 15.59 20.57
N PHE A 372 16.72 14.74 19.60
CA PHE A 372 17.26 13.41 19.89
C PHE A 372 18.53 13.46 20.75
N HIS A 373 19.40 14.43 20.51
CA HIS A 373 20.60 14.66 21.32
C HIS A 373 20.40 15.56 22.55
N LYS A 374 19.15 15.85 22.92
CA LYS A 374 18.77 16.72 24.07
C LYS A 374 19.30 18.16 23.97
N ASN A 375 19.49 18.64 22.76
CA ASN A 375 19.85 20.03 22.46
C ASN A 375 18.63 20.80 21.96
N SER A 376 18.65 22.14 22.05
CA SER A 376 17.60 23.01 21.53
C SER A 376 18.05 23.66 20.22
N PHE A 377 17.15 23.73 19.24
CA PHE A 377 17.36 24.48 18.01
C PHE A 377 17.12 25.98 18.26
N VAL A 378 18.00 26.83 17.75
CA VAL A 378 17.81 28.28 17.81
C VAL A 378 17.01 28.71 16.58
N SER A 379 15.80 29.17 16.82
CA SER A 379 14.90 29.63 15.75
C SER A 379 15.38 30.91 15.09
N ASN A 380 15.06 31.08 13.80
CA ASN A 380 15.48 32.25 12.99
C ASN A 380 14.27 32.81 12.25
N SER A 381 14.22 34.12 12.09
CA SER A 381 13.19 34.80 11.33
C SER A 381 13.67 35.20 9.95
N CYS A 382 12.76 35.31 8.99
CA CYS A 382 12.98 35.78 7.63
C CYS A 382 11.89 36.78 7.27
N SER A 383 12.24 37.90 6.62
CA SER A 383 11.29 38.89 6.14
C SER A 383 11.75 39.41 4.77
N LEU A 384 11.16 38.94 3.71
CA LEU A 384 11.31 39.40 2.35
C LEU A 384 9.96 39.92 1.84
N ASN A 385 10.01 41.07 1.18
CA ASN A 385 8.83 41.73 0.63
C ASN A 385 9.17 42.46 -0.68
N GLU A 386 8.27 43.23 -1.25
CA GLU A 386 8.49 43.96 -2.50
C GLU A 386 9.60 45.02 -2.41
N GLU A 387 9.89 45.52 -1.23
CA GLU A 387 10.98 46.53 -1.01
C GLU A 387 12.31 45.86 -0.71
N GLU A 388 12.31 44.76 0.05
CA GLU A 388 13.50 43.99 0.42
C GLU A 388 13.49 42.62 -0.25
N ILE A 389 13.92 42.57 -1.50
CA ILE A 389 13.87 41.38 -2.36
C ILE A 389 15.10 40.47 -2.15
N ILE A 390 16.25 41.01 -1.76
CA ILE A 390 17.53 40.31 -1.69
C ILE A 390 18.13 40.45 -0.30
N TRP A 391 18.51 39.33 0.30
CA TRP A 391 19.29 39.31 1.51
C TRP A 391 20.70 38.77 1.23
N LEU A 392 21.74 39.55 1.62
CA LEU A 392 23.13 39.11 1.63
C LEU A 392 23.50 38.60 3.02
N ILE A 393 23.68 37.28 3.12
CA ILE A 393 23.96 36.59 4.40
C ILE A 393 25.44 36.28 4.49
N THR A 394 26.12 36.86 5.46
CA THR A 394 27.55 36.66 5.72
C THR A 394 27.81 36.05 7.10
N GLY A 395 28.95 35.47 7.30
CA GLY A 395 29.34 34.88 8.58
C GLY A 395 30.40 33.77 8.43
N PRO A 396 30.98 33.30 9.53
CA PRO A 396 32.03 32.29 9.49
C PRO A 396 31.49 30.93 8.98
N ASN A 397 32.38 30.05 8.58
CA ASN A 397 32.02 28.69 8.22
C ASN A 397 31.44 27.95 9.45
N MET A 398 30.50 27.06 9.24
CA MET A 398 29.76 26.32 10.27
C MET A 398 28.85 27.17 11.19
N ALA A 399 28.61 28.44 10.86
CA ALA A 399 27.71 29.33 11.60
C ALA A 399 26.23 29.13 11.29
N GLY A 400 25.83 28.08 10.50
CA GLY A 400 24.44 27.78 10.21
C GLY A 400 23.85 28.50 8.97
N LYS A 401 24.69 29.24 8.17
CA LYS A 401 24.18 29.92 6.95
C LYS A 401 23.43 28.98 6.01
N SER A 402 23.99 27.83 5.69
CA SER A 402 23.38 26.83 4.81
C SER A 402 22.10 26.23 5.43
N THR A 403 22.12 26.01 6.73
CA THR A 403 20.93 25.54 7.46
C THR A 403 19.79 26.55 7.40
N TYR A 404 20.10 27.84 7.53
CA TYR A 404 19.14 28.93 7.44
C TYR A 404 18.52 29.04 6.03
N LEU A 405 19.33 28.95 4.97
CA LEU A 405 18.82 28.97 3.59
C LEU A 405 17.91 27.78 3.31
N ARG A 406 18.35 26.58 3.67
CA ARG A 406 17.53 25.36 3.53
C ARG A 406 16.23 25.45 4.34
N GLN A 407 16.29 25.92 5.58
CA GLN A 407 15.12 26.11 6.45
C GLN A 407 14.02 26.90 5.74
N ASN A 408 14.35 28.06 5.16
CA ASN A 408 13.37 28.92 4.52
C ASN A 408 12.79 28.28 3.26
N ALA A 409 13.62 27.62 2.43
CA ALA A 409 13.15 26.88 1.26
C ALA A 409 12.22 25.71 1.63
N LEU A 410 12.59 24.92 2.65
CA LEU A 410 11.77 23.79 3.12
C LEU A 410 10.43 24.27 3.70
N ILE A 411 10.41 25.38 4.42
CA ILE A 411 9.17 25.97 4.95
C ILE A 411 8.23 26.37 3.80
N VAL A 412 8.76 26.97 2.71
CA VAL A 412 7.94 27.31 1.53
C VAL A 412 7.41 26.05 0.85
N ILE A 413 8.26 25.04 0.66
CA ILE A 413 7.85 23.75 0.05
C ILE A 413 6.76 23.08 0.88
N MET A 414 6.93 22.99 2.19
CA MET A 414 5.94 22.42 3.09
C MET A 414 4.60 23.17 3.02
N ALA A 415 4.65 24.50 3.06
CA ALA A 415 3.43 25.34 2.96
C ALA A 415 2.68 25.10 1.66
N GLN A 416 3.38 25.11 0.51
CA GLN A 416 2.75 24.85 -0.80
C GLN A 416 2.37 23.38 -1.03
N ALA A 417 2.97 22.44 -0.28
CA ALA A 417 2.50 21.05 -0.23
C ALA A 417 1.19 20.87 0.55
N GLY A 418 0.66 21.94 1.16
CA GLY A 418 -0.54 21.89 1.99
C GLY A 418 -0.27 21.38 3.40
N LEU A 419 0.97 21.48 3.88
CA LEU A 419 1.39 21.07 5.22
C LEU A 419 1.49 22.28 6.15
N PHE A 420 1.52 22.01 7.46
CA PHE A 420 1.92 23.03 8.44
C PHE A 420 3.43 23.12 8.53
N VAL A 421 3.91 24.25 9.04
CA VAL A 421 5.33 24.60 8.98
C VAL A 421 5.97 24.76 10.36
N PRO A 422 7.25 24.42 10.52
CA PRO A 422 8.01 24.58 11.75
C PRO A 422 8.36 26.06 12.02
N ALA A 423 7.37 26.86 12.36
CA ALA A 423 7.51 28.27 12.68
C ALA A 423 6.47 28.69 13.70
N LYS A 424 6.69 29.79 14.42
CA LYS A 424 5.66 30.36 15.29
C LYS A 424 4.55 31.04 14.49
N LYS A 425 4.91 31.67 13.36
CA LYS A 425 3.98 32.25 12.41
C LYS A 425 4.65 32.35 11.05
N ALA A 426 3.91 32.09 9.98
CA ALA A 426 4.40 32.27 8.62
C ALA A 426 3.33 32.90 7.74
N LYS A 427 3.71 33.89 6.90
CA LYS A 427 2.94 34.41 5.80
C LYS A 427 3.77 34.24 4.54
N ILE A 428 3.24 33.51 3.57
CA ILE A 428 3.98 33.05 2.41
C ILE A 428 3.19 33.39 1.16
N GLY A 429 3.79 34.21 0.29
CA GLY A 429 3.32 34.43 -1.07
C GLY A 429 3.55 33.19 -1.92
N LEU A 430 2.69 32.98 -2.93
CA LEU A 430 2.88 31.88 -3.88
C LEU A 430 4.19 32.03 -4.63
N VAL A 431 4.99 30.97 -4.61
CA VAL A 431 6.29 30.84 -5.30
C VAL A 431 6.10 29.87 -6.46
N ASP A 432 6.50 30.27 -7.66
CA ASP A 432 6.40 29.47 -8.89
C ASP A 432 7.63 28.56 -9.09
N LYS A 433 8.82 29.00 -8.63
CA LYS A 433 10.07 28.25 -8.77
C LYS A 433 10.95 28.39 -7.55
N ILE A 434 11.63 27.30 -7.18
CA ILE A 434 12.68 27.31 -6.15
C ILE A 434 13.96 26.74 -6.76
N PHE A 435 15.03 27.52 -6.67
CA PHE A 435 16.38 27.07 -6.99
C PHE A 435 17.27 27.21 -5.77
N SER A 436 18.00 26.15 -5.44
CA SER A 436 18.90 26.13 -4.30
C SER A 436 20.23 25.49 -4.68
N ARG A 437 21.30 26.22 -4.37
CA ARG A 437 22.65 25.73 -4.48
C ARG A 437 23.36 25.85 -3.14
N VAL A 438 23.13 24.87 -2.27
CA VAL A 438 23.69 24.82 -0.93
C VAL A 438 24.40 23.50 -0.72
N GLY A 439 25.71 23.55 -0.46
CA GLY A 439 26.51 22.36 -0.15
C GLY A 439 26.96 21.60 -1.40
N ALA A 440 27.69 22.27 -2.30
CA ALA A 440 28.34 21.61 -3.42
C ALA A 440 29.28 20.51 -2.93
N ALA A 441 28.98 19.25 -3.31
CA ALA A 441 29.98 18.20 -3.24
C ALA A 441 30.93 18.36 -4.45
N ASP A 442 32.24 18.36 -4.19
CA ASP A 442 33.23 18.27 -5.26
C ASP A 442 32.98 16.98 -6.07
N ASP A 443 32.63 17.10 -7.33
CA ASP A 443 32.64 15.94 -8.23
C ASP A 443 34.07 15.73 -8.77
N LEU A 444 34.92 15.23 -7.88
CA LEU A 444 36.31 14.92 -8.19
C LEU A 444 36.46 13.94 -9.36
N ALA A 445 35.39 13.11 -9.61
CA ALA A 445 35.41 12.15 -10.70
C ALA A 445 35.32 12.80 -12.09
N LYS A 446 34.76 14.01 -12.20
CA LYS A 446 34.65 14.77 -13.46
C LYS A 446 35.73 15.87 -13.58
N GLY A 447 36.58 16.06 -12.58
CA GLY A 447 37.65 17.06 -12.62
C GLY A 447 37.14 18.51 -12.68
N GLN A 448 35.90 18.76 -12.31
CA GLN A 448 35.27 20.09 -12.31
C GLN A 448 35.36 20.71 -10.92
N SER A 449 35.78 21.96 -10.83
CA SER A 449 35.77 22.68 -9.55
C SER A 449 34.34 22.98 -9.13
N THR A 450 34.09 23.07 -7.82
CA THR A 450 32.79 23.47 -7.25
C THR A 450 32.24 24.73 -7.90
N PHE A 451 33.08 25.72 -8.14
CA PHE A 451 32.71 26.98 -8.79
C PHE A 451 32.23 26.79 -10.24
N MET A 452 32.84 25.88 -11.01
CA MET A 452 32.47 25.63 -12.40
C MET A 452 31.10 24.86 -12.48
N ILE A 453 30.89 23.96 -11.56
CA ILE A 453 29.58 23.24 -11.43
C ILE A 453 28.50 24.26 -11.02
N GLU A 454 28.77 25.12 -10.04
CA GLU A 454 27.82 26.15 -9.62
C GLU A 454 27.45 27.11 -10.78
N MET A 455 28.38 27.49 -11.61
CA MET A 455 28.15 28.37 -12.77
C MET A 455 27.30 27.66 -13.85
N ILE A 456 27.59 26.39 -14.14
CA ILE A 456 26.83 25.60 -15.12
C ILE A 456 25.38 25.34 -14.68
N GLU A 457 25.16 25.11 -13.39
CA GLU A 457 23.82 24.83 -12.84
C GLU A 457 23.02 26.13 -12.62
N THR A 458 23.64 27.28 -12.59
CA THR A 458 22.96 28.58 -12.42
C THR A 458 22.65 29.26 -13.75
N SER A 459 23.27 28.84 -14.86
CA SER A 459 23.03 29.37 -16.20
C SER A 459 21.90 28.62 -16.95
#